data_1cd4865f5f97fac197b7e6418f256458
#
_entry.id   1cd4865f5f97fac197b7e6418f256458
#
_cell.length_a   1.000
_cell.length_b   1.000
_cell.length_c   1.000
_cell.angle_alpha   90.00
_cell.angle_beta   90.00
_cell.angle_gamma   90.00
#
_symmetry.space_group_name_H-M   'P 1'
#
loop_
_entity.id
_entity.type
_entity.pdbx_description
1 polymer ?
#
loop_
_entity_poly.entity_id
_entity_poly.type
_entity_poly.pdbx_seq_one_letter_code
_entity_poly.pdbx_strand_id
1 'polypeptide(L)'
;MCIRDRTYGAISYPIAFLITDLANRSYGKMIARKIVYIGFAIGISFTLLFSTNFADLISVRIAIGSGVAFLVAQLLDVQIFDQLRKKKWFVAPLTSSFIGSTVDTFLFFSISFYATGIPWVTLAFGDLAVKLFIALAMLIPFRLLIYKIKDFSESSVSEIKN
;
A
#
# COMPACT_ATOMS: atom_id res chain seq x y z
N MET A 1 -2.85 16.87 15.10
CA MET A 1 -3.00 16.10 13.85
C MET A 1 -4.41 16.32 13.31
N CYS A 2 -4.54 17.03 12.22
CA CYS A 2 -5.84 17.50 11.72
C CYS A 2 -6.58 16.34 11.05
N ILE A 3 -7.93 16.29 11.17
CA ILE A 3 -8.79 15.29 10.50
C ILE A 3 -8.49 15.22 8.99
N ARG A 4 -8.14 16.36 8.38
CA ARG A 4 -7.78 16.51 6.97
C ARG A 4 -6.56 15.67 6.56
N ASP A 5 -5.55 15.55 7.41
CA ASP A 5 -4.31 14.80 7.09
C ASP A 5 -4.55 13.28 7.07
N ARG A 6 -5.48 12.79 7.89
CA ARG A 6 -5.93 11.40 7.89
C ARG A 6 -6.66 11.03 6.59
N THR A 7 -7.44 11.96 6.03
CA THR A 7 -8.21 11.72 4.81
C THR A 7 -7.31 11.56 3.60
N TYR A 8 -6.26 12.35 3.47
CA TYR A 8 -5.29 12.21 2.37
C TYR A 8 -4.50 10.90 2.44
N GLY A 9 -4.08 10.48 3.64
CA GLY A 9 -3.41 9.19 3.84
C GLY A 9 -4.29 8.01 3.48
N ALA A 10 -5.58 8.05 3.83
CA ALA A 10 -6.53 6.99 3.53
C ALA A 10 -6.78 6.80 2.02
N ILE A 11 -6.63 7.85 1.21
CA ILE A 11 -6.79 7.78 -0.25
C ILE A 11 -5.49 7.40 -0.95
N SER A 12 -4.34 7.95 -0.53
CA SER A 12 -3.04 7.70 -1.16
C SER A 12 -2.54 6.27 -0.94
N TYR A 13 -2.85 5.68 0.21
CA TYR A 13 -2.43 4.34 0.59
C TYR A 13 -2.92 3.24 -0.39
N PRO A 14 -4.23 3.15 -0.72
CA PRO A 14 -4.72 2.18 -1.70
C PRO A 14 -4.16 2.38 -3.11
N ILE A 15 -3.85 3.61 -3.50
CA ILE A 15 -3.21 3.90 -4.79
C ILE A 15 -1.81 3.28 -4.84
N ALA A 16 -1.04 3.36 -3.76
CA ALA A 16 0.28 2.74 -3.69
C ALA A 16 0.20 1.20 -3.87
N PHE A 17 -0.77 0.54 -3.23
CA PHE A 17 -1.02 -0.90 -3.42
C PHE A 17 -1.43 -1.22 -4.86
N LEU A 18 -2.34 -0.44 -5.45
CA LEU A 18 -2.75 -0.61 -6.83
C LEU A 18 -1.57 -0.53 -7.81
N ILE A 19 -0.68 0.44 -7.62
CA ILE A 19 0.52 0.61 -8.47
C ILE A 19 1.46 -0.58 -8.33
N THR A 20 1.73 -1.03 -7.11
CA THR A 20 2.62 -2.18 -6.86
C THR A 20 2.02 -3.49 -7.36
N ASP A 21 0.71 -3.69 -7.24
CA ASP A 21 0.00 -4.84 -7.76
C ASP A 21 0.03 -4.90 -9.30
N LEU A 22 -0.22 -3.77 -9.96
CA LEU A 22 -0.10 -3.65 -11.41
C LEU A 22 1.33 -3.90 -11.90
N ALA A 23 2.31 -3.33 -11.22
CA ALA A 23 3.73 -3.55 -11.52
C ALA A 23 4.13 -5.02 -11.32
N ASN A 24 3.66 -5.66 -10.25
CA ASN A 24 3.91 -7.07 -9.98
C ASN A 24 3.25 -7.96 -11.04
N ARG A 25 2.02 -7.63 -11.45
CA ARG A 25 1.30 -8.38 -12.49
C ARG A 25 1.98 -8.29 -13.84
N SER A 26 2.45 -7.10 -14.23
CA SER A 26 3.00 -6.80 -15.55
C SER A 26 4.49 -7.11 -15.67
N TYR A 27 5.28 -6.73 -14.67
CA TYR A 27 6.75 -6.78 -14.72
C TYR A 27 7.36 -7.74 -13.70
N GLY A 28 6.56 -8.30 -12.80
CA GLY A 28 6.97 -9.25 -11.78
C GLY A 28 7.53 -8.63 -10.51
N LYS A 29 7.77 -9.53 -9.55
CA LYS A 29 8.12 -9.22 -8.15
C LYS A 29 9.36 -8.31 -7.99
N MET A 30 10.39 -8.49 -8.82
CA MET A 30 11.65 -7.73 -8.70
C MET A 30 11.43 -6.24 -8.96
N ILE A 31 10.65 -5.91 -9.99
CA ILE A 31 10.34 -4.51 -10.34
C ILE A 31 9.37 -3.92 -9.31
N ALA A 32 8.35 -4.66 -8.90
CA ALA A 32 7.44 -4.22 -7.85
C ALA A 32 8.18 -3.85 -6.55
N ARG A 33 9.14 -4.65 -6.11
CA ARG A 33 9.98 -4.34 -4.94
C ARG A 33 10.80 -3.06 -5.12
N LYS A 34 11.39 -2.85 -6.29
CA LYS A 34 12.13 -1.60 -6.58
C LYS A 34 11.23 -0.38 -6.46
N ILE A 35 10.01 -0.46 -6.98
CA ILE A 35 9.01 0.62 -6.86
C ILE A 35 8.68 0.89 -5.39
N VAL A 36 8.48 -0.16 -4.58
CA VAL A 36 8.26 -0.02 -3.13
C VAL A 36 9.41 0.70 -2.45
N TYR A 37 10.67 0.30 -2.70
CA TYR A 37 11.82 0.94 -2.07
C TYR A 37 11.99 2.40 -2.48
N ILE A 38 11.81 2.73 -3.76
CA ILE A 38 11.89 4.11 -4.24
C ILE A 38 10.76 4.95 -3.65
N GLY A 39 9.53 4.46 -3.70
CA GLY A 39 8.37 5.13 -3.12
C GLY A 39 8.52 5.35 -1.62
N PHE A 40 9.04 4.35 -0.91
CA PHE A 40 9.34 4.44 0.52
C PHE A 40 10.40 5.51 0.81
N ALA A 41 11.52 5.51 0.09
CA ALA A 41 12.59 6.49 0.29
C ALA A 41 12.09 7.93 0.08
N ILE A 42 11.28 8.15 -0.94
CA ILE A 42 10.65 9.46 -1.18
C ILE A 42 9.66 9.79 -0.07
N GLY A 43 8.74 8.87 0.26
CA GLY A 43 7.70 9.08 1.26
C GLY A 43 8.26 9.37 2.65
N ILE A 44 9.26 8.60 3.11
CA ILE A 44 9.87 8.81 4.42
C ILE A 44 10.64 10.14 4.47
N SER A 45 11.32 10.53 3.38
CA SER A 45 12.00 11.81 3.30
C SER A 45 11.02 12.98 3.44
N PHE A 46 9.90 12.93 2.72
CA PHE A 46 8.84 13.95 2.86
C PHE A 46 8.23 13.98 4.28
N THR A 47 7.98 12.83 4.87
CA THR A 47 7.44 12.73 6.22
C THR A 47 8.37 13.35 7.24
N LEU A 48 9.67 13.03 7.17
CA LEU A 48 10.67 13.56 8.12
C LEU A 48 10.89 15.07 7.95
N LEU A 49 10.89 15.57 6.71
CA LEU A 49 11.16 16.98 6.44
C LEU A 49 9.97 17.90 6.70
N PHE A 50 8.75 17.44 6.41
CA PHE A 50 7.57 18.32 6.39
C PHE A 50 6.49 17.98 7.42
N SER A 51 6.41 16.73 7.88
CA SER A 51 5.31 16.26 8.74
C SER A 51 5.73 15.95 10.17
N THR A 52 7.02 15.73 10.44
CA THR A 52 7.49 15.27 11.75
C THR A 52 7.87 16.46 12.63
N ASN A 53 7.18 16.58 13.77
CA ASN A 53 7.62 17.49 14.83
C ASN A 53 8.57 16.74 15.78
N PHE A 54 9.86 16.98 15.66
CA PHE A 54 10.91 16.32 16.45
C PHE A 54 10.88 16.71 17.95
N ALA A 55 10.20 17.78 18.31
CA ALA A 55 9.98 18.16 19.71
C ALA A 55 8.87 17.34 20.39
N ASP A 56 8.02 16.66 19.63
CA ASP A 56 6.93 15.82 20.12
C ASP A 56 7.23 14.34 19.93
N LEU A 57 7.42 13.62 21.02
CA LEU A 57 7.71 12.18 21.01
C LEU A 57 6.63 11.37 20.29
N ILE A 58 5.36 11.75 20.39
CA ILE A 58 4.26 11.05 19.71
C ILE A 58 4.38 11.25 18.21
N SER A 59 4.69 12.44 17.74
CA SER A 59 4.92 12.73 16.32
C SER A 59 6.05 11.89 15.73
N VAL A 60 7.16 11.75 16.44
CA VAL A 60 8.29 10.91 16.04
C VAL A 60 7.89 9.43 15.99
N ARG A 61 7.16 8.93 16.99
CA ARG A 61 6.66 7.54 17.00
C ARG A 61 5.70 7.27 15.85
N ILE A 62 4.83 8.20 15.50
CA ILE A 62 3.92 8.10 14.35
C ILE A 62 4.74 8.03 13.04
N ALA A 63 5.76 8.85 12.88
CA ALA A 63 6.60 8.84 11.68
C ALA A 63 7.33 7.50 11.51
N ILE A 64 7.96 6.99 12.58
CA ILE A 64 8.62 5.69 12.57
C ILE A 64 7.61 4.56 12.34
N GLY A 65 6.49 4.57 13.07
CA GLY A 65 5.43 3.57 12.95
C GLY A 65 4.86 3.50 11.55
N SER A 66 4.58 4.65 10.92
CA SER A 66 4.11 4.72 9.54
C SER A 66 5.13 4.16 8.55
N GLY A 67 6.40 4.53 8.70
CA GLY A 67 7.46 4.06 7.81
C GLY A 67 7.65 2.54 7.90
N VAL A 68 7.80 2.00 9.11
CA VAL A 68 7.99 0.56 9.32
C VAL A 68 6.79 -0.23 8.86
N ALA A 69 5.57 0.18 9.27
CA ALA A 69 4.34 -0.51 8.90
C ALA A 69 4.14 -0.54 7.39
N PHE A 70 4.30 0.62 6.72
CA PHE A 70 4.19 0.72 5.27
C PHE A 70 5.18 -0.19 4.54
N LEU A 71 6.47 -0.14 4.91
CA LEU A 71 7.49 -0.93 4.23
C LEU A 71 7.25 -2.45 4.39
N VAL A 72 6.97 -2.90 5.60
CA VAL A 72 6.69 -4.31 5.89
C VAL A 72 5.44 -4.77 5.14
N ALA A 73 4.36 -4.01 5.22
CA ALA A 73 3.10 -4.35 4.58
C ALA A 73 3.21 -4.40 3.05
N GLN A 74 3.88 -3.44 2.43
CA GLN A 74 4.08 -3.40 0.97
C GLN A 74 4.96 -4.55 0.47
N LEU A 75 6.04 -4.88 1.18
CA LEU A 75 6.90 -6.01 0.80
C LEU A 75 6.17 -7.34 0.97
N LEU A 76 5.34 -7.47 2.01
CA LEU A 76 4.50 -8.63 2.24
C LEU A 76 3.43 -8.76 1.15
N ASP A 77 2.77 -7.66 0.80
CA ASP A 77 1.79 -7.59 -0.28
C ASP A 77 2.40 -8.06 -1.61
N VAL A 78 3.54 -7.51 -2.02
CA VAL A 78 4.27 -7.93 -3.23
C VAL A 78 4.61 -9.43 -3.20
N GLN A 79 4.96 -9.98 -2.05
CA GLN A 79 5.29 -11.40 -1.89
C GLN A 79 4.05 -12.29 -2.07
N ILE A 80 2.94 -11.95 -1.40
CA ILE A 80 1.70 -12.72 -1.46
C ILE A 80 1.08 -12.62 -2.85
N PHE A 81 1.06 -11.42 -3.42
CA PHE A 81 0.56 -11.20 -4.79
C PHE A 81 1.31 -12.07 -5.79
N ASP A 82 2.63 -12.11 -5.73
CA ASP A 82 3.46 -12.91 -6.64
C ASP A 82 3.15 -14.41 -6.55
N GLN A 83 2.93 -14.94 -5.34
CA GLN A 83 2.54 -16.33 -5.14
C GLN A 83 1.16 -16.65 -5.73
N LEU A 84 0.24 -15.68 -5.69
CA LEU A 84 -1.15 -15.84 -6.12
C LEU A 84 -1.41 -15.32 -7.55
N ARG A 85 -0.45 -14.68 -8.21
CA ARG A 85 -0.63 -13.99 -9.50
C ARG A 85 -1.11 -14.91 -10.64
N LYS A 86 -0.89 -16.22 -10.55
CA LYS A 86 -1.34 -17.22 -11.54
C LYS A 86 -2.79 -17.65 -11.33
N LYS A 87 -3.41 -17.29 -10.20
CA LYS A 87 -4.82 -17.59 -9.90
C LYS A 87 -5.76 -16.62 -10.63
N LYS A 88 -7.07 -16.67 -10.28
CA LYS A 88 -8.07 -15.74 -10.84
C LYS A 88 -7.64 -14.29 -10.61
N TRP A 89 -7.97 -13.40 -11.53
CA TRP A 89 -7.51 -12.01 -11.58
C TRP A 89 -7.69 -11.22 -10.28
N PHE A 90 -8.75 -11.51 -9.52
CA PHE A 90 -9.08 -10.80 -8.26
C PHE A 90 -8.47 -11.43 -7.01
N VAL A 91 -8.05 -12.71 -7.06
CA VAL A 91 -7.56 -13.44 -5.88
C VAL A 91 -6.25 -12.86 -5.39
N ALA A 92 -5.33 -12.57 -6.29
CA ALA A 92 -4.04 -12.00 -5.92
C ALA A 92 -4.19 -10.63 -5.24
N PRO A 93 -4.78 -9.59 -5.88
CA PRO A 93 -4.88 -8.26 -5.28
C PRO A 93 -5.75 -8.24 -4.01
N LEU A 94 -6.84 -9.02 -3.99
CA LEU A 94 -7.70 -9.05 -2.82
C LEU A 94 -7.00 -9.66 -1.59
N THR A 95 -6.34 -10.81 -1.76
CA THR A 95 -5.69 -11.50 -0.65
C THR A 95 -4.45 -10.76 -0.17
N SER A 96 -3.63 -10.25 -1.09
CA SER A 96 -2.42 -9.50 -0.74
C SER A 96 -2.77 -8.21 -0.01
N SER A 97 -3.72 -7.43 -0.52
CA SER A 97 -4.18 -6.19 0.11
C SER A 97 -4.87 -6.43 1.46
N PHE A 98 -5.63 -7.52 1.61
CA PHE A 98 -6.23 -7.87 2.90
C PHE A 98 -5.16 -8.13 3.98
N ILE A 99 -4.19 -8.99 3.67
CA ILE A 99 -3.13 -9.34 4.61
C ILE A 99 -2.20 -8.15 4.83
N GLY A 100 -1.80 -7.44 3.76
CA GLY A 100 -0.97 -6.25 3.83
C GLY A 100 -1.60 -5.15 4.69
N SER A 101 -2.87 -4.82 4.46
CA SER A 101 -3.59 -3.82 5.27
C SER A 101 -3.75 -4.22 6.73
N THR A 102 -3.96 -5.51 7.01
CA THR A 102 -4.05 -6.00 8.39
C THR A 102 -2.71 -5.83 9.12
N VAL A 103 -1.62 -6.27 8.50
CA VAL A 103 -0.27 -6.14 9.07
C VAL A 103 0.11 -4.67 9.25
N ASP A 104 -0.14 -3.84 8.23
CA ASP A 104 0.11 -2.40 8.30
C ASP A 104 -0.61 -1.74 9.47
N THR A 105 -1.90 -1.96 9.58
CA THR A 105 -2.73 -1.35 10.63
C THR A 105 -2.24 -1.75 12.03
N PHE A 106 -2.05 -3.02 12.28
CA PHE A 106 -1.61 -3.48 13.60
C PHE A 106 -0.18 -3.03 13.93
N LEU A 107 0.75 -3.06 12.99
CA LEU A 107 2.10 -2.55 13.19
C LEU A 107 2.11 -1.05 13.46
N PHE A 108 1.40 -0.28 12.64
CA PHE A 108 1.31 1.16 12.80
C PHE A 108 0.77 1.55 14.17
N PHE A 109 -0.40 1.04 14.54
CA PHE A 109 -1.03 1.40 15.80
C PHE A 109 -0.25 0.90 17.03
N SER A 110 0.35 -0.28 16.96
CA SER A 110 1.18 -0.81 18.03
C SER A 110 2.42 0.06 18.26
N ILE A 111 3.17 0.41 17.20
CA ILE A 111 4.39 1.20 17.33
C ILE A 111 4.07 2.63 17.77
N SER A 112 3.04 3.24 17.18
CA SER A 112 2.72 4.65 17.40
C SER A 112 2.07 4.91 18.77
N PHE A 113 1.18 4.02 19.21
CA PHE A 113 0.29 4.29 20.34
C PHE A 113 0.37 3.31 21.50
N TYR A 114 1.24 2.32 21.47
CA TYR A 114 1.44 1.42 22.61
C TYR A 114 1.87 2.21 23.86
N ALA A 115 1.21 1.94 24.98
CA ALA A 115 1.44 2.60 26.28
C ALA A 115 1.22 4.13 26.32
N THR A 116 0.45 4.70 25.38
CA THR A 116 0.11 6.14 25.38
C THR A 116 -1.22 6.47 26.06
N GLY A 117 -1.96 5.46 26.56
CA GLY A 117 -3.32 5.64 27.13
C GLY A 117 -4.42 5.86 26.10
N ILE A 118 -4.10 5.89 24.79
CA ILE A 118 -5.07 6.04 23.71
C ILE A 118 -5.72 4.69 23.42
N PRO A 119 -7.04 4.59 23.20
CA PRO A 119 -7.71 3.33 22.84
C PRO A 119 -7.41 2.95 21.40
N TRP A 120 -6.15 2.65 21.10
CA TRP A 120 -5.63 2.42 19.76
C TRP A 120 -6.22 1.19 19.07
N VAL A 121 -6.66 0.20 19.83
CA VAL A 121 -7.27 -1.03 19.27
C VAL A 121 -8.55 -0.70 18.51
N THR A 122 -9.44 0.11 19.10
CA THR A 122 -10.69 0.53 18.43
C THR A 122 -10.40 1.35 17.19
N LEU A 123 -9.38 2.23 17.26
CA LEU A 123 -8.95 3.04 16.11
C LEU A 123 -8.37 2.16 14.99
N ALA A 124 -7.61 1.12 15.35
CA ALA A 124 -7.05 0.17 14.40
C ALA A 124 -8.14 -0.60 13.64
N PHE A 125 -9.18 -1.06 14.31
CA PHE A 125 -10.30 -1.74 13.64
C PHE A 125 -11.07 -0.79 12.70
N GLY A 126 -11.26 0.47 13.10
CA GLY A 126 -11.87 1.48 12.24
C GLY A 126 -11.05 1.76 10.97
N ASP A 127 -9.73 1.94 11.13
CA ASP A 127 -8.80 2.13 10.02
C ASP A 127 -8.79 0.91 9.08
N LEU A 128 -8.71 -0.30 9.63
CA LEU A 128 -8.73 -1.54 8.86
C LEU A 128 -10.02 -1.68 8.04
N ALA A 129 -11.19 -1.39 8.64
CA ALA A 129 -12.47 -1.49 7.93
C ALA A 129 -12.49 -0.55 6.71
N VAL A 130 -12.02 0.70 6.85
CA VAL A 130 -11.92 1.66 5.76
C VAL A 130 -10.95 1.16 4.68
N LYS A 131 -9.76 0.68 5.06
CA LYS A 131 -8.76 0.14 4.12
C LYS A 131 -9.29 -1.04 3.32
N LEU A 132 -9.99 -1.97 3.96
CA LEU A 132 -10.58 -3.13 3.29
C LEU A 132 -11.69 -2.72 2.32
N PHE A 133 -12.54 -1.76 2.70
CA PHE A 133 -13.57 -1.23 1.81
C PHE A 133 -12.95 -0.58 0.55
N ILE A 134 -11.91 0.22 0.73
CA ILE A 134 -11.22 0.85 -0.39
C ILE A 134 -10.45 -0.19 -1.23
N ALA A 135 -9.85 -1.21 -0.62
CA ALA A 135 -9.19 -2.31 -1.34
C ALA A 135 -10.19 -3.05 -2.27
N LEU A 136 -11.41 -3.29 -1.80
CA LEU A 136 -12.48 -3.85 -2.64
C LEU A 136 -12.84 -2.91 -3.80
N ALA A 137 -12.99 -1.61 -3.54
CA ALA A 137 -13.28 -0.61 -4.58
C ALA A 137 -12.16 -0.54 -5.63
N MET A 138 -10.90 -0.70 -5.22
CA MET A 138 -9.73 -0.67 -6.11
C MET A 138 -9.61 -1.90 -7.04
N LEU A 139 -10.37 -2.97 -6.81
CA LEU A 139 -10.47 -4.08 -7.78
C LEU A 139 -11.03 -3.64 -9.13
N ILE A 140 -11.91 -2.63 -9.15
CA ILE A 140 -12.50 -2.10 -10.38
C ILE A 140 -11.42 -1.46 -11.29
N PRO A 141 -10.68 -0.42 -10.84
CA PRO A 141 -9.62 0.17 -11.65
C PRO A 141 -8.50 -0.83 -11.95
N PHE A 142 -8.17 -1.74 -11.04
CA PHE A 142 -7.20 -2.80 -11.29
C PHE A 142 -7.58 -3.66 -12.50
N ARG A 143 -8.83 -4.10 -12.57
CA ARG A 143 -9.33 -4.89 -13.70
C ARG A 143 -9.27 -4.11 -15.02
N LEU A 144 -9.72 -2.87 -15.02
CA LEU A 144 -9.72 -2.01 -16.22
C LEU A 144 -8.30 -1.76 -16.74
N LEU A 145 -7.36 -1.49 -15.84
CA LEU A 145 -5.96 -1.22 -16.19
C LEU A 145 -5.24 -2.48 -16.72
N ILE A 146 -5.50 -3.66 -16.17
CA ILE A 146 -4.95 -4.90 -16.71
C ILE A 146 -5.40 -5.15 -18.15
N TYR A 147 -6.67 -4.93 -18.46
CA TYR A 147 -7.18 -5.07 -19.83
C TYR A 147 -6.43 -4.13 -20.78
N LYS A 148 -6.30 -2.86 -20.40
CA LYS A 148 -5.62 -1.85 -21.21
C LYS A 148 -4.13 -2.16 -21.43
N ILE A 149 -3.43 -2.65 -20.42
CA ILE A 149 -2.02 -3.04 -20.53
C ILE A 149 -1.86 -4.25 -21.47
N LYS A 150 -2.78 -5.21 -21.43
CA LYS A 150 -2.74 -6.39 -22.29
C LYS A 150 -2.96 -6.00 -23.75
N ASP A 151 -3.96 -5.18 -24.05
CA ASP A 151 -4.22 -4.68 -25.41
C ASP A 151 -3.03 -3.91 -25.99
N PHE A 152 -2.39 -3.07 -25.18
CA PHE A 152 -1.20 -2.32 -25.60
C PHE A 152 0.01 -3.24 -25.88
N SER A 153 0.17 -4.30 -25.09
CA SER A 153 1.23 -5.30 -25.30
C SER A 153 1.01 -6.10 -26.58
N GLU A 154 -0.22 -6.48 -26.88
CA GLU A 154 -0.56 -7.24 -28.10
C GLU A 154 -0.43 -6.37 -29.37
N SER A 155 -0.80 -5.09 -29.31
CA SER A 155 -0.63 -4.16 -30.43
C SER A 155 0.84 -3.87 -30.75
N SER A 156 1.67 -3.65 -29.72
CA SER A 156 3.11 -3.42 -29.90
C SER A 156 3.83 -4.64 -30.50
N VAL A 157 3.43 -5.85 -30.16
CA VAL A 157 3.99 -7.08 -30.73
C VAL A 157 3.56 -7.30 -32.19
N SER A 158 2.37 -6.85 -32.58
CA SER A 158 1.88 -6.92 -33.96
C SER A 158 2.60 -5.92 -34.88
N GLU A 159 2.93 -4.74 -34.38
CA GLU A 159 3.70 -3.73 -35.14
C GLU A 159 5.15 -4.14 -35.41
N ILE A 160 5.78 -4.90 -34.51
CA ILE A 160 7.16 -5.38 -34.70
C ILE A 160 7.25 -6.56 -35.70
N LYS A 161 6.12 -7.25 -35.95
CA LYS A 161 6.06 -8.40 -36.87
C LYS A 161 5.71 -8.05 -38.32
N ASN A 162 5.32 -6.83 -38.61
CA ASN A 162 5.08 -6.29 -39.93
C ASN A 162 6.27 -5.42 -40.39
#